data_001645506319686e71f8e61c13af8076
#
_entry.id   001645506319686e71f8e61c13af8076
#
_cell.length_a   1.000
_cell.length_b   1.000
_cell.length_c   1.000
_cell.angle_alpha   90.00
_cell.angle_beta   90.00
_cell.angle_gamma   90.00
#
_symmetry.space_group_name_H-M   'P 1'
#
loop_
_entity.id
_entity.type
_entity.pdbx_description
1 polymer ?
#
loop_
_entity_poly.entity_id
_entity_poly.type
_entity_poly.pdbx_seq_one_letter_code
_entity_poly.pdbx_strand_id
1 'polypeptide(L)'
;MSDAKPVPIQAAGCVLWRRAPEPDGHPLTVCLVHRPKYGDWSHPKGKLEPGEDPLTAAVREVREETGQDCLPGAPLPTLHYEVGGRPKVVRYWAAEATGGTFTPNHEIAEVRWVEPEEALLLLTQPRDRDLVAELLRLLGPPGPAGPAGPAT
;
A
#
# COMPACT_ATOMS: atom_id res chain seq x y z
N MET A 1 -20.51 10.81 -33.82
CA MET A 1 -20.67 10.28 -32.60
C MET A 1 -19.59 9.33 -32.19
N SER A 2 -19.08 9.58 -31.09
CA SER A 2 -17.96 8.82 -30.61
C SER A 2 -18.40 7.72 -29.65
N ASP A 3 -17.92 6.52 -29.87
CA ASP A 3 -18.11 5.41 -28.93
C ASP A 3 -16.88 5.22 -28.07
N ALA A 4 -16.02 6.21 -28.00
CA ALA A 4 -14.80 6.09 -27.23
C ALA A 4 -15.13 5.91 -25.77
N LYS A 5 -14.47 4.94 -25.12
CA LYS A 5 -14.61 4.73 -23.70
C LYS A 5 -13.87 5.80 -22.94
N PRO A 6 -14.32 6.14 -21.73
CA PRO A 6 -13.58 7.11 -20.92
C PRO A 6 -12.16 6.63 -20.70
N VAL A 7 -11.23 7.56 -20.70
CA VAL A 7 -9.85 7.26 -20.37
C VAL A 7 -9.78 6.89 -18.89
N PRO A 8 -9.18 5.73 -18.54
CA PRO A 8 -9.08 5.35 -17.15
C PRO A 8 -8.25 6.32 -16.33
N ILE A 9 -8.66 6.52 -15.09
CA ILE A 9 -7.83 7.21 -14.11
C ILE A 9 -6.69 6.27 -13.75
N GLN A 10 -5.44 6.74 -13.89
CA GLN A 10 -4.27 5.94 -13.57
C GLN A 10 -3.72 6.38 -12.23
N ALA A 11 -3.50 5.41 -11.35
CA ALA A 11 -2.94 5.67 -10.03
C ALA A 11 -1.94 4.58 -9.69
N ALA A 12 -1.10 4.84 -8.70
CA ALA A 12 -0.10 3.88 -8.27
C ALA A 12 0.18 4.08 -6.79
N GLY A 13 0.57 3.00 -6.13
CA GLY A 13 0.89 3.04 -4.72
C GLY A 13 1.64 1.81 -4.29
N CYS A 14 1.82 1.68 -2.99
CA CYS A 14 2.54 0.55 -2.42
C CYS A 14 1.80 0.01 -1.21
N VAL A 15 1.90 -1.31 -1.04
CA VAL A 15 1.66 -1.89 0.28
C VAL A 15 2.99 -1.78 0.99
N LEU A 16 3.08 -0.78 1.85
CA LEU A 16 4.32 -0.37 2.49
C LEU A 16 4.48 -1.14 3.79
N TRP A 17 5.61 -1.83 3.94
CA TRP A 17 5.81 -2.68 5.10
C TRP A 17 7.18 -2.44 5.72
N ARG A 18 7.28 -2.85 6.98
CA ARG A 18 8.57 -2.91 7.67
C ARG A 18 8.44 -3.90 8.82
N ARG A 19 9.59 -4.34 9.32
CA ARG A 19 9.63 -5.16 10.52
C ARG A 19 10.09 -4.28 11.67
N ALA A 20 9.42 -4.39 12.81
CA ALA A 20 9.80 -3.65 13.99
C ALA A 20 11.16 -4.12 14.46
N PRO A 21 12.03 -3.21 14.94
CA PRO A 21 13.37 -3.60 15.39
C PRO A 21 13.33 -4.18 16.81
N GLU A 22 12.71 -5.33 16.96
CA GLU A 22 12.54 -5.98 18.26
C GLU A 22 13.45 -7.19 18.34
N PRO A 23 13.95 -7.52 19.51
CA PRO A 23 14.88 -8.64 19.61
C PRO A 23 14.23 -10.00 19.43
N ASP A 24 12.96 -10.16 19.74
CA ASP A 24 12.34 -11.46 19.63
C ASP A 24 11.17 -11.46 18.69
N GLY A 25 11.44 -11.76 17.45
CA GLY A 25 10.38 -11.92 16.49
C GLY A 25 9.74 -10.61 16.11
N HIS A 26 10.35 -9.91 15.25
CA HIS A 26 9.87 -8.65 14.78
C HIS A 26 8.59 -8.81 14.03
N PRO A 27 7.48 -8.33 14.54
CA PRO A 27 6.26 -8.40 13.78
C PRO A 27 6.39 -7.56 12.50
N LEU A 28 5.90 -8.14 11.43
CA LEU A 28 5.72 -7.41 10.20
C LEU A 28 4.59 -6.41 10.41
N THR A 29 4.82 -5.16 10.02
CA THR A 29 3.75 -4.17 10.05
C THR A 29 3.60 -3.54 8.68
N VAL A 30 2.40 -3.07 8.40
CA VAL A 30 2.10 -2.33 7.18
C VAL A 30 1.63 -0.94 7.53
N CYS A 31 1.95 0.01 6.68
CA CYS A 31 1.60 1.41 6.90
C CYS A 31 0.27 1.71 6.21
N LEU A 32 -0.69 2.18 6.99
CA LEU A 32 -1.98 2.58 6.46
C LEU A 32 -2.15 4.07 6.68
N VAL A 33 -2.87 4.71 5.76
CA VAL A 33 -3.12 6.16 5.81
C VAL A 33 -4.60 6.42 5.99
N HIS A 34 -4.91 7.43 6.78
CA HIS A 34 -6.28 7.89 6.98
C HIS A 34 -6.54 9.14 6.17
N ARG A 35 -7.59 9.08 5.33
CA ARG A 35 -7.98 10.19 4.46
C ARG A 35 -9.25 10.82 4.99
N PRO A 36 -9.16 11.98 5.70
CA PRO A 36 -10.34 12.58 6.33
C PRO A 36 -11.46 12.89 5.34
N LYS A 37 -11.10 13.31 4.14
CA LYS A 37 -12.09 13.66 3.13
C LYS A 37 -13.04 12.52 2.80
N TYR A 38 -12.51 11.28 2.84
CA TYR A 38 -13.30 10.09 2.52
C TYR A 38 -13.65 9.28 3.75
N GLY A 39 -13.09 9.63 4.91
CA GLY A 39 -13.34 8.89 6.13
C GLY A 39 -12.86 7.46 6.06
N ASP A 40 -11.75 7.19 5.34
CA ASP A 40 -11.33 5.83 5.13
C ASP A 40 -9.85 5.62 5.45
N TRP A 41 -9.49 4.35 5.61
CA TRP A 41 -8.12 3.88 5.74
C TRP A 41 -7.75 3.12 4.48
N SER A 42 -6.57 3.40 3.94
CA SER A 42 -6.11 2.76 2.70
C SER A 42 -4.60 2.63 2.71
N HIS A 43 -4.08 1.98 1.67
CA HIS A 43 -2.65 2.01 1.39
C HIS A 43 -2.29 3.35 0.77
N PRO A 44 -1.04 3.81 0.93
CA PRO A 44 -0.62 5.05 0.27
C PRO A 44 -0.64 4.87 -1.24
N LYS A 45 -1.29 5.80 -1.93
CA LYS A 45 -1.41 5.78 -3.39
C LYS A 45 -1.89 7.13 -3.87
N GLY A 46 -1.74 7.37 -5.16
CA GLY A 46 -2.28 8.56 -5.77
C GLY A 46 -2.18 8.53 -7.28
N LYS A 47 -2.72 9.54 -7.92
CA LYS A 47 -2.77 9.61 -9.37
C LYS A 47 -1.41 9.87 -9.96
N LEU A 48 -1.16 9.30 -11.14
CA LEU A 48 0.03 9.61 -11.91
C LEU A 48 -0.03 11.05 -12.38
N GLU A 49 1.12 11.70 -12.39
CA GLU A 49 1.27 12.98 -13.05
C GLU A 49 1.49 12.74 -14.54
N PRO A 50 1.22 13.75 -15.38
CA PRO A 50 1.39 13.57 -16.83
C PRO A 50 2.77 13.06 -17.18
N GLY A 51 2.82 11.98 -17.95
CA GLY A 51 4.09 11.37 -18.36
C GLY A 51 4.84 10.61 -17.30
N GLU A 52 4.27 10.47 -16.10
CA GLU A 52 4.96 9.79 -15.01
C GLU A 52 4.82 8.28 -15.14
N ASP A 53 5.93 7.59 -14.88
CA ASP A 53 5.94 6.13 -14.83
C ASP A 53 5.22 5.65 -13.57
N PRO A 54 4.39 4.58 -13.65
CA PRO A 54 3.66 4.13 -12.48
C PRO A 54 4.50 3.80 -11.26
N LEU A 55 5.64 3.14 -11.44
CA LEU A 55 6.49 2.82 -10.29
C LEU A 55 7.05 4.09 -9.65
N THR A 56 7.47 5.06 -10.46
CA THR A 56 7.92 6.34 -9.95
C THR A 56 6.81 7.04 -9.17
N ALA A 57 5.58 7.00 -9.70
CA ALA A 57 4.43 7.60 -9.03
C ALA A 57 4.19 6.92 -7.68
N ALA A 58 4.28 5.58 -7.64
CA ALA A 58 4.06 4.84 -6.39
C ALA A 58 5.04 5.28 -5.31
N VAL A 59 6.32 5.39 -5.65
CA VAL A 59 7.35 5.80 -4.69
C VAL A 59 7.13 7.24 -4.25
N ARG A 60 6.78 8.12 -5.19
CA ARG A 60 6.49 9.51 -4.86
C ARG A 60 5.30 9.63 -3.93
N GLU A 61 4.23 8.88 -4.20
CA GLU A 61 3.03 8.95 -3.36
C GLU A 61 3.29 8.41 -1.95
N VAL A 62 4.12 7.37 -1.82
CA VAL A 62 4.51 6.90 -0.50
C VAL A 62 5.15 8.03 0.28
N ARG A 63 6.08 8.75 -0.34
CA ARG A 63 6.76 9.85 0.34
C ARG A 63 5.79 10.97 0.68
N GLU A 64 4.93 11.34 -0.27
CA GLU A 64 3.99 12.44 -0.04
C GLU A 64 2.98 12.12 1.06
N GLU A 65 2.50 10.88 1.09
CA GLU A 65 1.43 10.53 2.02
C GLU A 65 1.93 10.04 3.37
N THR A 66 3.10 9.42 3.41
CA THR A 66 3.59 8.82 4.67
C THR A 66 4.89 9.43 5.18
N GLY A 67 5.59 10.19 4.37
CA GLY A 67 6.91 10.71 4.74
C GLY A 67 8.01 9.66 4.65
N GLN A 68 7.72 8.46 4.17
CA GLN A 68 8.68 7.37 4.12
C GLN A 68 9.35 7.27 2.77
N ASP A 69 10.64 6.96 2.79
CA ASP A 69 11.33 6.41 1.64
C ASP A 69 11.12 4.92 1.62
N CYS A 70 11.21 4.30 0.45
CA CYS A 70 10.99 2.88 0.36
C CYS A 70 11.76 2.24 -0.78
N LEU A 71 11.92 0.92 -0.67
CA LEU A 71 12.50 0.09 -1.72
C LEU A 71 11.38 -0.74 -2.33
N PRO A 72 10.95 -0.43 -3.56
CA PRO A 72 9.92 -1.24 -4.21
C PRO A 72 10.44 -2.64 -4.48
N GLY A 73 9.56 -3.61 -4.26
CA GLY A 73 9.84 -5.00 -4.53
C GLY A 73 8.92 -5.52 -5.62
N ALA A 74 8.34 -6.69 -5.39
CA ALA A 74 7.53 -7.35 -6.38
C ALA A 74 6.22 -6.59 -6.65
N PRO A 75 5.74 -6.63 -7.91
CA PRO A 75 4.43 -6.06 -8.20
C PRO A 75 3.34 -6.91 -7.57
N LEU A 76 2.29 -6.23 -7.14
CA LEU A 76 1.09 -6.84 -6.61
C LEU A 76 0.00 -6.78 -7.69
N PRO A 77 -1.12 -7.47 -7.48
CA PRO A 77 -2.20 -7.39 -8.47
C PRO A 77 -2.67 -5.96 -8.71
N THR A 78 -2.92 -5.65 -9.96
CA THR A 78 -3.47 -4.35 -10.34
C THR A 78 -4.96 -4.36 -10.04
N LEU A 79 -5.44 -3.27 -9.44
CA LEU A 79 -6.86 -3.15 -9.11
C LEU A 79 -7.58 -2.35 -10.17
N HIS A 80 -8.79 -2.80 -10.51
CA HIS A 80 -9.64 -2.15 -11.49
C HIS A 80 -11.00 -1.93 -10.85
N TYR A 81 -11.44 -0.68 -10.80
CA TYR A 81 -12.77 -0.36 -10.28
C TYR A 81 -13.22 0.97 -10.84
N GLU A 82 -14.43 1.39 -10.51
CA GLU A 82 -14.97 2.64 -11.02
C GLU A 82 -15.08 3.67 -9.91
N VAL A 83 -14.85 4.92 -10.26
CA VAL A 83 -15.03 6.06 -9.38
C VAL A 83 -15.84 7.09 -10.15
N GLY A 84 -17.05 7.39 -9.69
CA GLY A 84 -17.89 8.35 -10.35
C GLY A 84 -18.20 7.98 -11.79
N GLY A 85 -18.41 6.69 -12.06
CA GLY A 85 -18.71 6.19 -13.40
C GLY A 85 -17.51 6.12 -14.32
N ARG A 86 -16.33 6.37 -13.82
CA ARG A 86 -15.12 6.38 -14.63
C ARG A 86 -14.19 5.24 -14.19
N PRO A 87 -13.65 4.46 -15.14
CA PRO A 87 -12.73 3.39 -14.77
C PRO A 87 -11.49 3.95 -14.08
N LYS A 88 -10.99 3.18 -13.11
CA LYS A 88 -9.75 3.52 -12.42
C LYS A 88 -8.88 2.29 -12.34
N VAL A 89 -7.60 2.48 -12.66
CA VAL A 89 -6.59 1.41 -12.62
C VAL A 89 -5.56 1.84 -11.59
N VAL A 90 -5.33 1.00 -10.59
CA VAL A 90 -4.33 1.29 -9.56
C VAL A 90 -3.31 0.17 -9.53
N ARG A 91 -2.06 0.51 -9.77
CA ARG A 91 -0.96 -0.45 -9.75
C ARG A 91 -0.24 -0.35 -8.42
N TYR A 92 0.02 -1.51 -7.83
CA TYR A 92 0.64 -1.58 -6.51
C TYR A 92 1.90 -2.42 -6.54
N TRP A 93 2.81 -2.06 -5.68
CA TRP A 93 4.04 -2.83 -5.41
C TRP A 93 4.15 -3.07 -3.92
N ALA A 94 4.71 -4.22 -3.56
CA ALA A 94 5.20 -4.41 -2.20
C ALA A 94 6.44 -3.55 -2.05
N ALA A 95 6.54 -2.78 -0.97
CA ALA A 95 7.69 -1.92 -0.78
C ALA A 95 8.09 -1.89 0.68
N GLU A 96 9.39 -2.02 0.92
CA GLU A 96 9.92 -1.96 2.28
C GLU A 96 10.27 -0.53 2.63
N ALA A 97 9.75 -0.05 3.75
CA ALA A 97 10.07 1.31 4.22
C ALA A 97 11.51 1.35 4.69
N THR A 98 12.22 2.41 4.31
CA THR A 98 13.63 2.55 4.65
C THR A 98 13.90 3.70 5.60
N GLY A 99 12.89 4.48 5.94
CA GLY A 99 13.02 5.56 6.92
C GLY A 99 12.23 6.78 6.50
N GLY A 100 12.02 7.66 7.45
CA GLY A 100 11.30 8.89 7.21
C GLY A 100 10.43 9.27 8.39
N THR A 101 9.76 10.40 8.27
CA THR A 101 8.90 10.91 9.32
C THR A 101 7.63 11.45 8.70
N PHE A 102 6.50 11.05 9.28
CA PHE A 102 5.20 11.53 8.82
C PHE A 102 4.92 12.93 9.38
N THR A 103 4.40 13.79 8.52
CA THR A 103 3.86 15.07 8.92
C THR A 103 2.44 15.16 8.37
N PRO A 104 1.44 15.40 9.22
CA PRO A 104 0.07 15.51 8.72
C PRO A 104 -0.06 16.59 7.66
N ASN A 105 -0.91 16.33 6.68
CA ASN A 105 -1.12 17.27 5.58
C ASN A 105 -2.62 17.27 5.25
N HIS A 106 -3.00 18.05 4.25
CA HIS A 106 -4.42 18.23 3.98
C HIS A 106 -5.09 16.98 3.39
N GLU A 107 -4.31 16.03 2.90
CA GLU A 107 -4.87 14.79 2.36
C GLU A 107 -4.88 13.67 3.38
N ILE A 108 -3.84 13.60 4.21
CA ILE A 108 -3.63 12.49 5.13
C ILE A 108 -3.52 13.06 6.55
N ALA A 109 -4.44 12.65 7.40
CA ALA A 109 -4.46 13.13 8.78
C ALA A 109 -3.60 12.27 9.71
N GLU A 110 -3.47 10.99 9.40
CA GLU A 110 -2.83 10.05 10.31
C GLU A 110 -2.25 8.89 9.53
N VAL A 111 -1.12 8.35 9.98
CA VAL A 111 -0.62 7.07 9.50
C VAL A 111 -0.52 6.12 10.69
N ARG A 112 -0.72 4.83 10.43
CA ARG A 112 -0.56 3.79 11.42
C ARG A 112 0.25 2.65 10.85
N TRP A 113 1.15 2.15 11.68
CA TRP A 113 1.88 0.93 11.39
C TRP A 113 1.21 -0.18 12.18
N VAL A 114 0.58 -1.12 11.49
CA VAL A 114 -0.22 -2.14 12.14
C VAL A 114 0.19 -3.52 11.63
N GLU A 115 -0.03 -4.53 12.44
CA GLU A 115 0.20 -5.90 12.01
C GLU A 115 -0.85 -6.28 10.98
N PRO A 116 -0.55 -7.28 10.13
CA PRO A 116 -1.48 -7.62 9.04
C PRO A 116 -2.89 -7.94 9.50
N GLU A 117 -3.04 -8.59 10.65
CA GLU A 117 -4.37 -8.91 11.16
C GLU A 117 -5.16 -7.67 11.48
N GLU A 118 -4.51 -6.69 12.06
CA GLU A 118 -5.16 -5.42 12.35
C GLU A 118 -5.44 -4.65 11.07
N ALA A 119 -4.57 -4.75 10.08
CA ALA A 119 -4.79 -4.10 8.79
C ALA A 119 -6.07 -4.60 8.14
N LEU A 120 -6.34 -5.90 8.25
CA LEU A 120 -7.56 -6.48 7.68
C LEU A 120 -8.81 -5.93 8.35
N LEU A 121 -8.71 -5.52 9.61
CA LEU A 121 -9.84 -4.90 10.31
C LEU A 121 -9.96 -3.42 10.03
N LEU A 122 -8.84 -2.75 9.85
CA LEU A 122 -8.81 -1.30 9.72
C LEU A 122 -9.08 -0.81 8.30
N LEU A 123 -8.57 -1.53 7.30
CA LEU A 123 -8.75 -1.12 5.90
C LEU A 123 -10.22 -1.07 5.54
N THR A 124 -10.61 0.02 4.91
CA THR A 124 -12.01 0.26 4.60
C THR A 124 -12.50 -0.59 3.45
N GLN A 125 -11.67 -0.77 2.42
CA GLN A 125 -12.09 -1.44 1.19
C GLN A 125 -11.61 -2.89 1.15
N PRO A 126 -12.49 -3.83 0.77
CA PRO A 126 -12.08 -5.24 0.66
C PRO A 126 -10.92 -5.45 -0.30
N ARG A 127 -10.88 -4.71 -1.40
CA ARG A 127 -9.79 -4.85 -2.37
C ARG A 127 -8.43 -4.51 -1.77
N ASP A 128 -8.40 -3.58 -0.81
CA ASP A 128 -7.16 -3.24 -0.14
C ASP A 128 -6.73 -4.33 0.85
N ARG A 129 -7.71 -5.01 1.44
CA ARG A 129 -7.41 -6.16 2.31
C ARG A 129 -6.80 -7.30 1.52
N ASP A 130 -7.30 -7.52 0.30
CA ASP A 130 -6.75 -8.57 -0.56
C ASP A 130 -5.28 -8.33 -0.86
N LEU A 131 -4.87 -7.06 -0.98
CA LEU A 131 -3.47 -6.74 -1.21
C LEU A 131 -2.58 -7.11 -0.03
N VAL A 132 -3.10 -7.01 1.19
CA VAL A 132 -2.33 -7.45 2.36
C VAL A 132 -2.08 -8.95 2.30
N ALA A 133 -3.10 -9.72 1.89
CA ALA A 133 -2.95 -11.16 1.75
C ALA A 133 -1.89 -11.49 0.69
N GLU A 134 -1.85 -10.73 -0.41
CA GLU A 134 -0.84 -10.94 -1.44
C GLU A 134 0.55 -10.60 -0.94
N LEU A 135 0.67 -9.53 -0.15
CA LEU A 135 1.96 -9.20 0.46
C LEU A 135 2.46 -10.34 1.32
N LEU A 136 1.58 -10.91 2.15
CA LEU A 136 1.98 -12.00 3.02
C LEU A 136 2.44 -13.22 2.23
N ARG A 137 1.81 -13.48 1.08
CA ARG A 137 2.26 -14.58 0.23
C ARG A 137 3.66 -14.34 -0.31
N LEU A 138 3.98 -13.09 -0.66
CA LEU A 138 5.29 -12.75 -1.19
C LEU A 138 6.39 -12.81 -0.14
N LEU A 139 6.09 -12.40 1.09
CA LEU A 139 7.08 -12.33 2.14
C LEU A 139 7.22 -13.64 2.90
N GLY A 140 6.32 -14.58 2.65
CA GLY A 140 6.30 -15.84 3.36
C GLY A 140 5.71 -15.71 4.76
N PRO A 141 5.60 -16.83 5.47
CA PRO A 141 5.01 -16.80 6.80
C PRO A 141 5.81 -15.91 7.74
N PRO A 142 5.14 -15.23 8.66
CA PRO A 142 5.86 -14.47 9.67
C PRO A 142 6.67 -15.40 10.54
N GLY A 143 7.79 -14.96 10.74
CA GLY A 143 8.74 -15.65 11.43
C GLY A 143 8.74 -16.51 12.21
N PRO A 144 9.43 -17.07 12.57
CA PRO A 144 10.07 -18.19 12.53
C PRO A 144 9.23 -19.13 12.72
N ALA A 145 8.86 -18.99 12.32
CA ALA A 145 8.30 -19.87 12.64
C ALA A 145 9.08 -20.94 12.61
N GLY A 146 9.26 -20.73 12.40
CA GLY A 146 9.62 -21.36 12.49
C GLY A 146 10.23 -21.98 12.30
N PRO A 147 10.47 -22.40 12.16
CA PRO A 147 10.91 -23.02 11.81
C PRO A 147 11.04 -23.52 11.42
N ALA A 148 10.81 -23.48 11.30
CA ALA A 148 10.88 -23.91 11.04
C ALA A 148 11.15 -24.42 10.73
N GLY A 149 11.03 -24.59 10.66
CA GLY A 149 11.23 -25.09 10.63
C GLY A 149 11.43 -25.64 10.27
N PRO A 150 11.50 -25.96 10.20
CA PRO A 150 11.75 -26.69 10.06
C PRO A 150 12.05 -26.97 9.64
N ALA A 151 12.00 -27.00 9.63
CA ALA A 151 12.28 -27.23 9.49
C ALA A 151 12.76 -27.34 9.27
N THR A 152 12.72 -27.27 9.31
CA THR A 152 13.14 -27.36 9.29
C THR A 152 13.45 -27.55 9.13
#